data_86827883e5e049ea3f6064928d129099
#
_entry.id   86827883e5e049ea3f6064928d129099
#
_cell.length_a   1.000
_cell.length_b   1.000
_cell.length_c   1.000
_cell.angle_alpha   90.00
_cell.angle_beta   90.00
_cell.angle_gamma   90.00
#
_symmetry.space_group_name_H-M   'P 1'
#
loop_
_entity.id
_entity.type
_entity.pdbx_description
1 polymer ?
#
loop_
_entity_poly.entity_id
_entity_poly.type
_entity_poly.pdbx_seq_one_letter_code
_entity_poly.pdbx_strand_id
1 'polypeptide(L)'
;NITKKEAKRNPYPAFTTSTMQIESSRKLGLSASQTMRTAQKLYEGTEIDGETTGLITYMRTDSVVMSNEAINQVRNFVGENYGKEYLPDAPRVYKSKAKNAQEAHECIRPTNVNLTPKNIKQYITGEEYKLYEIIWQRAVSSQMASAILDQVAIDITSEDKQVSLRANGSTIKFPGMYKVYQEAKDDDKDEEKETILPIMNEGDKLNLKEVIKNQHFTMPPPRYTEASLVKKLEELGIGRPSTYASIIKVLQDRDYVILDKKRFNPHDRGRIVSIFLEKYFNQYVEYDFTADLENQLDEISDGKLDWKEVLRNFWKTFKKLCDDTVGKSNREVIDVL
;
A
#
# COMPACT_ATOMS: atom_id res chain seq x y z
N ASN A 1 -18.78 34.25 2.43
CA ASN A 1 -19.46 33.17 3.15
C ASN A 1 -18.46 32.07 3.49
N ILE A 2 -18.54 31.53 4.71
CA ILE A 2 -17.62 30.47 5.19
C ILE A 2 -18.44 29.26 5.60
N THR A 3 -18.28 28.17 4.87
CA THR A 3 -18.92 26.89 5.20
C THR A 3 -17.90 25.96 5.84
N LYS A 4 -18.22 25.47 7.05
CA LYS A 4 -17.39 24.48 7.75
C LYS A 4 -18.14 23.15 7.85
N LYS A 5 -17.47 22.05 7.51
CA LYS A 5 -18.00 20.70 7.66
C LYS A 5 -16.97 19.84 8.38
N GLU A 6 -17.37 19.23 9.47
CA GLU A 6 -16.51 18.29 10.18
C GLU A 6 -16.36 16.99 9.36
N ALA A 7 -15.11 16.57 9.17
CA ALA A 7 -14.74 15.34 8.52
C ALA A 7 -13.92 14.48 9.47
N LYS A 8 -14.28 13.21 9.57
CA LYS A 8 -13.58 12.23 10.41
C LYS A 8 -12.67 11.36 9.55
N ARG A 9 -11.41 11.21 9.94
CA ARG A 9 -10.45 10.31 9.32
C ARG A 9 -10.14 9.15 10.27
N ASN A 10 -10.52 7.96 9.89
CA ASN A 10 -10.30 6.76 10.68
C ASN A 10 -8.88 6.23 10.46
N PRO A 11 -8.24 5.63 11.47
CA PRO A 11 -6.96 4.97 11.30
C PRO A 11 -7.09 3.72 10.43
N TYR A 12 -6.03 3.45 9.70
CA TYR A 12 -5.88 2.23 8.93
C TYR A 12 -5.49 1.06 9.86
N PRO A 13 -5.73 -0.21 9.44
CA PRO A 13 -5.24 -1.38 10.17
C PRO A 13 -3.71 -1.40 10.22
N ALA A 14 -3.14 -2.19 11.11
CA ALA A 14 -1.73 -2.54 11.06
C ALA A 14 -1.37 -3.18 9.70
N PHE A 15 -0.08 -3.25 9.37
CA PHE A 15 0.34 -3.67 8.05
C PHE A 15 0.04 -5.13 7.72
N THR A 16 -0.31 -5.36 6.46
CA THR A 16 -0.11 -6.60 5.72
C THR A 16 1.21 -6.52 4.95
N THR A 17 1.65 -7.60 4.31
CA THR A 17 2.84 -7.60 3.46
C THR A 17 2.75 -6.55 2.34
N SER A 18 1.63 -6.51 1.62
CA SER A 18 1.41 -5.56 0.52
C SER A 18 1.46 -4.12 1.01
N THR A 19 0.71 -3.79 2.06
CA THR A 19 0.66 -2.43 2.59
C THR A 19 1.98 -1.98 3.21
N MET A 20 2.76 -2.90 3.81
CA MET A 20 4.11 -2.62 4.27
C MET A 20 5.05 -2.31 3.10
N GLN A 21 5.03 -3.09 2.02
CA GLN A 21 5.84 -2.86 0.83
C GLN A 21 5.49 -1.52 0.16
N ILE A 22 4.20 -1.22 0.02
CA ILE A 22 3.70 0.04 -0.54
C ILE A 22 4.22 1.23 0.26
N GLU A 23 4.05 1.21 1.57
CA GLU A 23 4.42 2.33 2.43
C GLU A 23 5.94 2.49 2.58
N SER A 24 6.68 1.38 2.61
CA SER A 24 8.15 1.39 2.59
C SER A 24 8.70 2.00 1.30
N SER A 25 8.10 1.68 0.16
CA SER A 25 8.48 2.27 -1.13
C SER A 25 8.23 3.78 -1.16
N ARG A 26 7.07 4.23 -0.64
CA ARG A 26 6.69 5.64 -0.63
C ARG A 26 7.50 6.47 0.36
N LYS A 27 7.58 6.05 1.62
CA LYS A 27 8.24 6.80 2.70
C LYS A 27 9.74 6.62 2.76
N LEU A 28 10.22 5.39 2.55
CA LEU A 28 11.62 5.04 2.77
C LEU A 28 12.39 4.89 1.46
N GLY A 29 11.71 4.81 0.32
CA GLY A 29 12.32 4.56 -0.98
C GLY A 29 12.88 3.13 -1.11
N LEU A 30 12.47 2.19 -0.26
CA LEU A 30 12.92 0.81 -0.32
C LEU A 30 12.15 0.04 -1.41
N SER A 31 12.87 -0.80 -2.16
CA SER A 31 12.21 -1.76 -3.05
C SER A 31 11.45 -2.82 -2.25
N ALA A 32 10.49 -3.49 -2.89
CA ALA A 32 9.77 -4.60 -2.27
C ALA A 32 10.73 -5.70 -1.75
N SER A 33 11.77 -6.01 -2.52
CA SER A 33 12.80 -6.99 -2.12
C SER A 33 13.66 -6.52 -0.94
N GLN A 34 14.01 -5.22 -0.87
CA GLN A 34 14.73 -4.66 0.27
C GLN A 34 13.84 -4.66 1.51
N THR A 35 12.59 -4.23 1.38
CA THR A 35 11.60 -4.25 2.45
C THR A 35 11.46 -5.64 3.07
N MET A 36 11.31 -6.68 2.23
CA MET A 36 11.16 -8.06 2.73
C MET A 36 12.43 -8.58 3.42
N ARG A 37 13.63 -8.27 2.90
CA ARG A 37 14.88 -8.65 3.56
C ARG A 37 15.06 -7.97 4.91
N THR A 38 14.73 -6.68 4.99
CA THR A 38 14.82 -5.91 6.23
C THR A 38 13.78 -6.40 7.25
N ALA A 39 12.56 -6.67 6.80
CA ALA A 39 11.50 -7.24 7.65
C ALA A 39 11.87 -8.64 8.17
N GLN A 40 12.52 -9.47 7.34
CA GLN A 40 13.01 -10.79 7.75
C GLN A 40 14.00 -10.68 8.92
N LYS A 41 14.95 -9.75 8.86
CA LYS A 41 15.90 -9.49 9.94
C LYS A 41 15.21 -9.04 11.23
N LEU A 42 14.22 -8.13 11.12
CA LEU A 42 13.44 -7.67 12.27
C LEU A 42 12.63 -8.81 12.90
N TYR A 43 12.16 -9.77 12.12
CA TYR A 43 11.45 -10.95 12.59
C TYR A 43 12.37 -11.97 13.24
N GLU A 44 13.51 -12.28 12.58
CA GLU A 44 14.50 -13.24 13.13
C GLU A 44 15.12 -12.73 14.43
N GLY A 45 15.16 -11.42 14.59
CA GLY A 45 15.52 -10.76 15.83
C GLY A 45 16.92 -10.15 15.82
N THR A 46 17.14 -9.33 16.83
CA THR A 46 18.43 -8.72 17.14
C THR A 46 18.76 -8.92 18.60
N GLU A 47 20.03 -8.82 18.94
CA GLU A 47 20.47 -8.92 20.33
C GLU A 47 20.13 -7.63 21.07
N ILE A 48 19.29 -7.74 22.10
CA ILE A 48 18.91 -6.67 23.01
C ILE A 48 19.22 -7.15 24.42
N ASP A 49 20.14 -6.45 25.09
CA ASP A 49 20.55 -6.75 26.47
C ASP A 49 20.98 -8.22 26.72
N GLY A 50 21.59 -8.84 25.71
CA GLY A 50 22.12 -10.22 25.76
C GLY A 50 21.10 -11.30 25.34
N GLU A 51 19.89 -10.93 24.91
CA GLU A 51 18.89 -11.87 24.41
C GLU A 51 18.50 -11.56 22.97
N THR A 52 18.41 -12.59 22.12
CA THR A 52 17.89 -12.42 20.76
C THR A 52 16.38 -12.22 20.80
N THR A 53 15.93 -11.03 20.42
CA THR A 53 14.53 -10.64 20.44
C THR A 53 14.01 -10.35 19.03
N GLY A 54 12.99 -11.10 18.58
CA GLY A 54 12.23 -10.80 17.37
C GLY A 54 11.39 -9.54 17.58
N LEU A 55 11.60 -8.55 16.74
CA LEU A 55 10.99 -7.22 16.93
C LEU A 55 9.59 -7.07 16.34
N ILE A 56 9.26 -7.88 15.34
CA ILE A 56 7.96 -7.85 14.66
C ILE A 56 7.35 -9.23 14.54
N THR A 57 6.05 -9.31 14.34
CA THR A 57 5.34 -10.54 13.97
C THR A 57 5.73 -10.96 12.55
N TYR A 58 5.34 -12.16 12.15
CA TYR A 58 5.69 -12.72 10.84
C TYR A 58 5.24 -11.78 9.69
N MET A 59 6.18 -11.43 8.83
CA MET A 59 6.02 -10.38 7.82
C MET A 59 5.36 -10.83 6.51
N ARG A 60 5.09 -12.12 6.33
CA ARG A 60 4.36 -12.64 5.16
C ARG A 60 2.94 -12.99 5.55
N THR A 61 2.08 -11.99 5.54
CA THR A 61 0.68 -12.11 5.94
C THR A 61 -0.21 -11.14 5.15
N ASP A 62 -1.39 -11.56 4.84
CA ASP A 62 -2.49 -10.73 4.31
C ASP A 62 -3.54 -10.40 5.40
N SER A 63 -3.29 -10.88 6.62
CA SER A 63 -4.16 -10.61 7.75
C SER A 63 -3.98 -9.19 8.29
N VAL A 64 -5.08 -8.55 8.62
CA VAL A 64 -5.15 -7.28 9.35
C VAL A 64 -5.57 -7.48 10.82
N VAL A 65 -5.73 -8.73 11.24
CA VAL A 65 -6.18 -9.09 12.58
C VAL A 65 -5.03 -8.94 13.56
N MET A 66 -5.30 -8.32 14.69
CA MET A 66 -4.38 -8.21 15.83
C MET A 66 -4.97 -8.98 17.00
N SER A 67 -4.15 -9.74 17.74
CA SER A 67 -4.63 -10.47 18.92
C SER A 67 -5.21 -9.53 19.97
N ASN A 68 -6.15 -10.01 20.75
CA ASN A 68 -6.75 -9.24 21.84
C ASN A 68 -5.72 -8.78 22.87
N GLU A 69 -4.70 -9.61 23.13
CA GLU A 69 -3.59 -9.25 24.01
C GLU A 69 -2.81 -8.06 23.48
N ALA A 70 -2.42 -8.10 22.20
CA ALA A 70 -1.69 -7.02 21.56
C ALA A 70 -2.54 -5.72 21.48
N ILE A 71 -3.84 -5.84 21.18
CA ILE A 71 -4.76 -4.69 21.20
C ILE A 71 -4.76 -4.03 22.58
N ASN A 72 -4.85 -4.82 23.65
CA ASN A 72 -4.84 -4.30 25.01
C ASN A 72 -3.51 -3.63 25.37
N GLN A 73 -2.38 -4.25 24.99
CA GLN A 73 -1.04 -3.68 25.19
C GLN A 73 -0.91 -2.31 24.48
N VAL A 74 -1.31 -2.26 23.19
CA VAL A 74 -1.27 -1.00 22.41
C VAL A 74 -2.19 0.06 23.03
N ARG A 75 -3.39 -0.30 23.44
CA ARG A 75 -4.33 0.64 24.05
C ARG A 75 -3.83 1.19 25.38
N ASN A 76 -3.23 0.34 26.24
CA ASN A 76 -2.61 0.78 27.48
C ASN A 76 -1.47 1.77 27.18
N PHE A 77 -0.59 1.40 26.24
CA PHE A 77 0.50 2.27 25.80
C PHE A 77 -0.01 3.65 25.32
N VAL A 78 -1.06 3.66 24.50
CA VAL A 78 -1.67 4.92 24.01
C VAL A 78 -2.23 5.74 25.17
N GLY A 79 -2.96 5.12 26.09
CA GLY A 79 -3.54 5.82 27.24
C GLY A 79 -2.49 6.45 28.16
N GLU A 80 -1.37 5.77 28.39
CA GLU A 80 -0.28 6.23 29.24
C GLU A 80 0.58 7.32 28.59
N ASN A 81 0.84 7.22 27.28
CA ASN A 81 1.81 8.10 26.61
C ASN A 81 1.18 9.26 25.82
N TYR A 82 -0.08 9.14 25.40
CA TYR A 82 -0.77 10.17 24.62
C TYR A 82 -1.99 10.76 25.31
N GLY A 83 -2.59 10.06 26.27
CA GLY A 83 -3.79 10.48 26.98
C GLY A 83 -5.06 9.71 26.57
N LYS A 84 -6.05 9.75 27.48
CA LYS A 84 -7.31 9.01 27.28
C LYS A 84 -8.13 9.51 26.10
N GLU A 85 -8.02 10.77 25.74
CA GLU A 85 -8.70 11.38 24.59
C GLU A 85 -8.24 10.81 23.24
N TYR A 86 -7.05 10.18 23.21
CA TYR A 86 -6.54 9.48 22.02
C TYR A 86 -7.03 8.03 21.91
N LEU A 87 -7.81 7.55 22.88
CA LEU A 87 -8.41 6.22 22.84
C LEU A 87 -9.87 6.31 22.38
N PRO A 88 -10.31 5.50 21.40
CA PRO A 88 -11.74 5.32 21.17
C PRO A 88 -12.37 4.51 22.31
N ASP A 89 -13.68 4.67 22.53
CA ASP A 89 -14.43 3.98 23.60
C ASP A 89 -14.28 2.47 23.57
N ALA A 90 -14.25 1.91 22.36
CA ALA A 90 -14.06 0.48 22.15
C ALA A 90 -12.78 0.18 21.34
N PRO A 91 -12.17 -0.99 21.51
CA PRO A 91 -11.08 -1.45 20.65
C PRO A 91 -11.49 -1.45 19.18
N ARG A 92 -10.57 -1.08 18.29
CA ARG A 92 -10.80 -1.18 16.85
C ARG A 92 -10.52 -2.60 16.38
N VAL A 93 -11.52 -3.19 15.76
CA VAL A 93 -11.41 -4.52 15.15
C VAL A 93 -11.46 -4.36 13.63
N TYR A 94 -10.44 -4.87 12.97
CA TYR A 94 -10.33 -4.89 11.52
C TYR A 94 -10.60 -6.30 11.01
N LYS A 95 -11.29 -6.41 9.87
CA LYS A 95 -11.57 -7.69 9.22
C LYS A 95 -10.78 -7.77 7.93
N SER A 96 -10.12 -8.88 7.69
CA SER A 96 -9.48 -9.16 6.40
C SER A 96 -10.55 -9.24 5.30
N LYS A 97 -10.25 -8.67 4.14
CA LYS A 97 -11.09 -8.77 2.94
C LYS A 97 -10.79 -10.02 2.12
N ALA A 98 -9.64 -10.64 2.35
CA ALA A 98 -9.25 -11.86 1.66
C ALA A 98 -10.19 -13.00 2.04
N LYS A 99 -10.84 -13.61 1.05
CA LYS A 99 -11.78 -14.75 1.26
C LYS A 99 -11.10 -15.94 1.93
N ASN A 100 -9.80 -16.07 1.76
CA ASN A 100 -8.95 -17.15 2.26
C ASN A 100 -7.76 -16.58 3.03
N ALA A 101 -7.94 -15.46 3.78
CA ALA A 101 -6.90 -15.04 4.72
C ALA A 101 -6.59 -16.27 5.59
N GLN A 102 -5.38 -16.79 5.47
CA GLN A 102 -4.92 -17.83 6.38
C GLN A 102 -5.00 -17.21 7.77
N GLU A 103 -6.08 -17.50 8.48
CA GLU A 103 -6.40 -16.97 9.82
C GLU A 103 -5.30 -17.29 10.85
N ALA A 104 -4.31 -18.09 10.44
CA ALA A 104 -3.20 -18.51 11.27
C ALA A 104 -2.20 -17.39 11.61
N HIS A 105 -2.18 -16.28 10.85
CA HIS A 105 -1.21 -15.20 11.07
C HIS A 105 -1.89 -13.90 11.48
N GLU A 106 -1.23 -13.18 12.38
CA GLU A 106 -1.60 -11.81 12.71
C GLU A 106 -1.12 -10.81 11.64
N CYS A 107 -1.58 -9.56 11.77
CA CYS A 107 -1.00 -8.41 11.07
C CYS A 107 0.47 -8.21 11.47
N ILE A 108 1.20 -7.44 10.67
CA ILE A 108 2.59 -7.04 10.97
C ILE A 108 2.57 -5.93 12.01
N ARG A 109 3.09 -6.23 13.19
CA ARG A 109 3.13 -5.34 14.35
C ARG A 109 4.39 -5.57 15.19
N PRO A 110 4.78 -4.65 16.08
CA PRO A 110 5.82 -4.94 17.06
C PRO A 110 5.39 -6.09 17.98
N THR A 111 6.32 -6.95 18.34
CA THR A 111 6.09 -8.03 19.33
C THR A 111 5.85 -7.46 20.72
N ASN A 112 6.51 -6.35 21.04
CA ASN A 112 6.34 -5.58 22.26
C ASN A 112 6.26 -4.09 21.94
N VAL A 113 5.10 -3.47 22.17
CA VAL A 113 4.85 -2.04 21.90
C VAL A 113 5.74 -1.11 22.73
N ASN A 114 6.22 -1.55 23.89
CA ASN A 114 7.10 -0.76 24.77
C ASN A 114 8.55 -0.67 24.23
N LEU A 115 8.93 -1.54 23.29
CA LEU A 115 10.13 -1.37 22.50
C LEU A 115 9.92 -0.25 21.48
N THR A 116 9.85 0.99 21.95
CA THR A 116 9.63 2.14 21.07
C THR A 116 10.80 2.30 20.09
N PRO A 117 10.59 2.90 18.93
CA PRO A 117 11.69 3.17 17.99
C PRO A 117 12.88 3.88 18.65
N LYS A 118 12.60 4.81 19.55
CA LYS A 118 13.64 5.52 20.30
C LYS A 118 14.50 4.58 21.16
N ASN A 119 13.87 3.61 21.81
CA ASN A 119 14.56 2.70 22.74
C ASN A 119 15.44 1.68 22.01
N ILE A 120 15.04 1.24 20.80
CA ILE A 120 15.78 0.21 20.06
C ILE A 120 16.78 0.76 19.05
N LYS A 121 16.87 2.08 18.87
CA LYS A 121 17.71 2.73 17.86
C LYS A 121 19.17 2.32 17.92
N GLN A 122 19.69 1.99 19.09
CA GLN A 122 21.08 1.61 19.30
C GLN A 122 21.39 0.15 18.92
N TYR A 123 20.35 -0.71 18.78
CA TYR A 123 20.49 -2.14 18.54
C TYR A 123 20.31 -2.56 17.08
N ILE A 124 19.75 -1.68 16.23
CA ILE A 124 19.42 -1.98 14.84
C ILE A 124 19.99 -0.97 13.85
N THR A 125 20.18 -1.41 12.59
CA THR A 125 20.73 -0.56 11.53
C THR A 125 19.74 0.52 11.08
N GLY A 126 20.25 1.51 10.29
CA GLY A 126 19.42 2.62 9.83
C GLY A 126 18.20 2.23 8.98
N GLU A 127 18.29 1.18 8.13
CA GLU A 127 17.16 0.68 7.35
C GLU A 127 16.18 -0.10 8.23
N GLU A 128 16.69 -0.97 9.09
CA GLU A 128 15.89 -1.72 10.07
C GLU A 128 15.13 -0.77 11.00
N TYR A 129 15.81 0.27 11.49
CA TYR A 129 15.19 1.29 12.32
C TYR A 129 14.03 1.98 11.61
N LYS A 130 14.24 2.45 10.38
CA LYS A 130 13.20 3.14 9.61
C LYS A 130 11.98 2.25 9.32
N LEU A 131 12.23 0.98 8.97
CA LEU A 131 11.14 0.03 8.73
C LEU A 131 10.40 -0.31 10.02
N TYR A 132 11.11 -0.56 11.10
CA TYR A 132 10.50 -0.80 12.41
C TYR A 132 9.66 0.39 12.86
N GLU A 133 10.17 1.62 12.68
CA GLU A 133 9.48 2.84 13.07
C GLU A 133 8.11 2.97 12.38
N ILE A 134 8.01 2.75 11.07
CA ILE A 134 6.72 2.82 10.38
C ILE A 134 5.79 1.67 10.76
N ILE A 135 6.32 0.46 11.02
CA ILE A 135 5.53 -0.68 11.51
C ILE A 135 4.96 -0.37 12.89
N TRP A 136 5.79 0.12 13.80
CA TRP A 136 5.39 0.50 15.15
C TRP A 136 4.34 1.61 15.14
N GLN A 137 4.60 2.69 14.40
CA GLN A 137 3.68 3.82 14.27
C GLN A 137 2.33 3.39 13.71
N ARG A 138 2.33 2.54 12.67
CA ARG A 138 1.10 2.06 12.05
C ARG A 138 0.29 1.18 13.01
N ALA A 139 0.94 0.28 13.74
CA ALA A 139 0.29 -0.59 14.71
C ALA A 139 -0.32 0.22 15.86
N VAL A 140 0.43 1.18 16.44
CA VAL A 140 -0.07 2.05 17.51
C VAL A 140 -1.24 2.91 17.02
N SER A 141 -1.08 3.58 15.88
CA SER A 141 -2.12 4.45 15.33
C SER A 141 -3.40 3.69 15.01
N SER A 142 -3.32 2.40 14.68
CA SER A 142 -4.49 1.56 14.37
C SER A 142 -5.50 1.47 15.52
N GLN A 143 -5.05 1.63 16.76
CA GLN A 143 -5.89 1.58 17.96
C GLN A 143 -6.22 2.97 18.52
N MET A 144 -5.80 4.05 17.85
CA MET A 144 -6.05 5.42 18.31
C MET A 144 -7.41 5.97 17.84
N ALA A 145 -7.82 7.07 18.45
CA ALA A 145 -8.98 7.84 18.03
C ALA A 145 -8.78 8.43 16.64
N SER A 146 -9.86 8.60 15.91
CA SER A 146 -9.85 9.20 14.58
C SER A 146 -9.39 10.66 14.64
N ALA A 147 -8.72 11.11 13.59
CA ALA A 147 -8.49 12.54 13.40
C ALA A 147 -9.80 13.23 13.01
N ILE A 148 -10.00 14.43 13.52
CA ILE A 148 -11.15 15.30 13.21
C ILE A 148 -10.60 16.53 12.50
N LEU A 149 -11.12 16.77 11.30
CA LEU A 149 -10.75 17.91 10.46
C LEU A 149 -11.99 18.77 10.22
N ASP A 150 -11.81 20.09 10.22
CA ASP A 150 -12.79 21.00 9.67
C ASP A 150 -12.46 21.22 8.19
N GLN A 151 -13.30 20.74 7.28
CA GLN A 151 -13.27 21.11 5.87
C GLN A 151 -13.90 22.49 5.74
N VAL A 152 -13.13 23.45 5.24
CA VAL A 152 -13.53 24.83 5.12
C VAL A 152 -13.65 25.21 3.65
N ALA A 153 -14.80 25.72 3.25
CA ALA A 153 -15.00 26.35 1.96
C ALA A 153 -15.29 27.84 2.19
N ILE A 154 -14.52 28.70 1.54
CA ILE A 154 -14.64 30.15 1.61
C ILE A 154 -15.10 30.66 0.25
N ASP A 155 -16.30 31.21 0.20
CA ASP A 155 -16.81 31.91 -0.99
C ASP A 155 -16.49 33.40 -0.87
N ILE A 156 -15.68 33.88 -1.81
CA ILE A 156 -15.19 35.26 -1.87
C ILE A 156 -15.92 35.93 -3.04
N THR A 157 -16.62 37.01 -2.77
CA THR A 157 -17.41 37.74 -3.78
C THR A 157 -16.89 39.16 -3.93
N SER A 158 -16.76 39.64 -5.15
CA SER A 158 -16.42 41.05 -5.42
C SER A 158 -17.50 42.02 -4.88
N GLU A 159 -17.15 43.27 -4.61
CA GLU A 159 -18.09 44.26 -4.10
C GLU A 159 -19.30 44.47 -5.02
N ASP A 160 -19.08 44.42 -6.34
CA ASP A 160 -20.12 44.49 -7.37
C ASP A 160 -20.89 43.18 -7.60
N LYS A 161 -20.54 42.10 -6.86
CA LYS A 161 -21.11 40.73 -6.94
C LYS A 161 -21.01 40.08 -8.35
N GLN A 162 -20.15 40.57 -9.22
CA GLN A 162 -20.01 39.99 -10.57
C GLN A 162 -19.01 38.83 -10.59
N VAL A 163 -18.06 38.78 -9.64
CA VAL A 163 -17.04 37.74 -9.56
C VAL A 163 -17.21 36.99 -8.26
N SER A 164 -17.25 35.66 -8.34
CA SER A 164 -17.22 34.77 -7.19
C SER A 164 -16.05 33.81 -7.33
N LEU A 165 -15.22 33.73 -6.28
CA LEU A 165 -14.10 32.82 -6.17
C LEU A 165 -14.35 31.87 -5.01
N ARG A 166 -13.84 30.65 -5.09
CA ARG A 166 -13.95 29.68 -4.02
C ARG A 166 -12.58 29.14 -3.63
N ALA A 167 -12.27 29.19 -2.34
CA ALA A 167 -11.12 28.53 -1.74
C ALA A 167 -11.59 27.37 -0.86
N ASN A 168 -11.00 26.19 -1.07
CA ASN A 168 -11.24 25.01 -0.25
C ASN A 168 -9.98 24.65 0.51
N GLY A 169 -10.14 24.21 1.74
CA GLY A 169 -9.04 23.72 2.57
C GLY A 169 -9.53 22.92 3.74
N SER A 170 -8.61 22.46 4.58
CA SER A 170 -8.94 21.77 5.81
C SER A 170 -8.03 22.24 6.95
N THR A 171 -8.55 22.20 8.17
CA THR A 171 -7.78 22.42 9.39
C THR A 171 -7.95 21.23 10.33
N ILE A 172 -6.87 20.84 11.02
CA ILE A 172 -6.94 19.75 11.98
C ILE A 172 -7.53 20.30 13.28
N LYS A 173 -8.74 19.85 13.63
CA LYS A 173 -9.41 20.18 14.87
C LYS A 173 -8.92 19.32 16.03
N PHE A 174 -8.80 18.01 15.78
CA PHE A 174 -8.22 17.05 16.71
C PHE A 174 -7.30 16.09 15.93
N PRO A 175 -6.02 15.99 16.27
CA PRO A 175 -5.08 15.20 15.47
C PRO A 175 -5.34 13.69 15.53
N GLY A 176 -5.87 13.16 16.66
CA GLY A 176 -6.11 11.72 16.79
C GLY A 176 -4.89 10.90 16.39
N MET A 177 -5.11 9.89 15.54
CA MET A 177 -4.04 9.03 15.02
C MET A 177 -2.93 9.78 14.28
N TYR A 178 -3.19 10.95 13.71
CA TYR A 178 -2.17 11.76 13.01
C TYR A 178 -1.05 12.23 13.92
N LYS A 179 -1.26 12.17 15.24
CA LYS A 179 -0.19 12.43 16.22
C LYS A 179 0.97 11.45 16.09
N VAL A 180 0.70 10.23 15.62
CA VAL A 180 1.68 9.13 15.51
C VAL A 180 2.00 8.80 14.06
N TYR A 181 0.98 8.76 13.20
CA TYR A 181 1.14 8.24 11.84
C TYR A 181 0.22 8.91 10.82
N GLN A 182 0.81 9.24 9.69
CA GLN A 182 0.10 9.63 8.46
C GLN A 182 0.60 8.76 7.30
N GLU A 183 -0.30 8.25 6.48
CA GLU A 183 0.03 7.46 5.29
C GLU A 183 0.61 8.34 4.18
N ALA A 184 1.60 7.83 3.45
CA ALA A 184 2.13 8.52 2.29
C ALA A 184 1.16 8.41 1.12
N LYS A 185 1.06 9.47 0.33
CA LYS A 185 0.31 9.49 -0.93
C LYS A 185 1.26 9.30 -2.11
N ASP A 186 0.76 8.80 -3.24
CA ASP A 186 1.53 8.79 -4.48
C ASP A 186 1.72 10.23 -4.98
N ASP A 187 2.92 10.55 -5.46
CA ASP A 187 3.31 11.90 -5.92
C ASP A 187 2.46 12.40 -7.12
N ASP A 188 1.74 11.49 -7.79
CA ASP A 188 0.99 11.79 -9.01
C ASP A 188 -0.46 12.21 -8.79
N LYS A 189 -0.92 12.12 -7.57
CA LYS A 189 -2.22 12.69 -7.25
C LYS A 189 -2.00 14.11 -6.76
N ASP A 190 -2.11 15.07 -7.67
CA ASP A 190 -2.47 16.47 -7.39
C ASP A 190 -3.84 16.59 -6.68
N GLU A 191 -4.32 15.47 -6.12
CA GLU A 191 -5.47 15.46 -5.26
C GLU A 191 -5.09 16.19 -3.97
N GLU A 192 -5.43 17.50 -4.00
CA GLU A 192 -5.58 18.35 -2.84
C GLU A 192 -4.47 18.11 -1.78
N LYS A 193 -3.31 18.72 -1.98
CA LYS A 193 -2.54 19.16 -0.82
C LYS A 193 -3.58 19.77 0.08
N GLU A 194 -3.83 19.17 1.25
CA GLU A 194 -4.75 19.76 2.22
C GLU A 194 -4.28 21.18 2.45
N THR A 195 -4.87 22.10 1.68
CA THR A 195 -4.48 23.51 1.72
C THR A 195 -4.95 24.01 3.07
N ILE A 196 -4.02 24.31 3.94
CA ILE A 196 -4.34 24.93 5.23
C ILE A 196 -4.73 26.37 4.90
N LEU A 197 -6.01 26.66 5.02
CA LEU A 197 -6.51 28.01 4.87
C LEU A 197 -6.23 28.82 6.15
N PRO A 198 -5.93 30.11 6.04
CA PRO A 198 -5.84 30.99 7.20
C PRO A 198 -7.20 31.06 7.92
N ILE A 199 -7.15 31.34 9.22
CA ILE A 199 -8.37 31.59 10.00
C ILE A 199 -8.99 32.89 9.50
N MET A 200 -10.23 32.82 9.03
CA MET A 200 -10.98 33.94 8.49
C MET A 200 -12.38 33.98 9.06
N ASN A 201 -12.96 35.18 9.11
CA ASN A 201 -14.33 35.40 9.54
C ASN A 201 -15.19 35.90 8.38
N GLU A 202 -16.50 35.66 8.44
CA GLU A 202 -17.43 36.22 7.45
C GLU A 202 -17.39 37.73 7.48
N GLY A 203 -17.33 38.33 6.31
CA GLY A 203 -17.23 39.78 6.16
C GLY A 203 -15.80 40.34 6.14
N ASP A 204 -14.77 39.49 6.36
CA ASP A 204 -13.39 39.92 6.21
C ASP A 204 -13.14 40.41 4.78
N LYS A 205 -12.49 41.58 4.63
CA LYS A 205 -12.11 42.13 3.34
C LYS A 205 -10.77 41.58 2.89
N LEU A 206 -10.72 41.10 1.66
CA LEU A 206 -9.53 40.58 1.02
C LEU A 206 -9.07 41.49 -0.10
N ASN A 207 -7.75 41.71 -0.18
CA ASN A 207 -7.14 42.44 -1.28
C ASN A 207 -6.66 41.44 -2.34
N LEU A 208 -7.13 41.60 -3.58
CA LEU A 208 -6.61 40.85 -4.72
C LEU A 208 -5.17 41.25 -4.95
N LYS A 209 -4.24 40.30 -4.80
CA LYS A 209 -2.82 40.52 -5.04
C LYS A 209 -2.46 40.28 -6.50
N GLU A 210 -2.91 39.18 -7.06
CA GLU A 210 -2.54 38.76 -8.40
C GLU A 210 -3.54 37.73 -8.92
N VAL A 211 -3.75 37.70 -10.24
CA VAL A 211 -4.47 36.67 -10.97
C VAL A 211 -3.44 35.81 -11.71
N ILE A 212 -3.18 34.60 -11.23
CA ILE A 212 -2.25 33.68 -11.86
C ILE A 212 -3.02 32.82 -12.87
N LYS A 213 -2.62 32.90 -14.14
CA LYS A 213 -3.20 32.10 -15.21
C LYS A 213 -2.33 30.88 -15.47
N ASN A 214 -2.82 29.72 -15.14
CA ASN A 214 -2.13 28.45 -15.39
C ASN A 214 -2.88 27.67 -16.48
N GLN A 215 -2.14 27.17 -17.46
CA GLN A 215 -2.69 26.25 -18.44
C GLN A 215 -2.45 24.83 -17.90
N HIS A 216 -3.51 24.02 -17.86
CA HIS A 216 -3.46 22.63 -17.44
C HIS A 216 -3.88 21.74 -18.60
N PHE A 217 -3.21 20.61 -18.71
CA PHE A 217 -3.53 19.57 -19.69
C PHE A 217 -3.89 18.29 -18.93
N THR A 218 -4.81 17.53 -19.49
CA THR A 218 -5.06 16.16 -18.99
C THR A 218 -3.82 15.31 -19.21
N MET A 219 -3.40 14.61 -18.18
CA MET A 219 -2.25 13.71 -18.24
C MET A 219 -2.73 12.24 -18.40
N PRO A 220 -2.02 11.42 -19.15
CA PRO A 220 -2.31 10.00 -19.18
C PRO A 220 -2.07 9.38 -17.79
N PRO A 221 -2.66 8.19 -17.53
CA PRO A 221 -2.33 7.45 -16.29
C PRO A 221 -0.82 7.30 -16.13
N PRO A 222 -0.28 7.54 -14.95
CA PRO A 222 1.16 7.45 -14.72
C PRO A 222 1.64 5.99 -14.85
N ARG A 223 2.92 5.83 -15.20
CA ARG A 223 3.59 4.53 -15.17
C ARG A 223 3.60 3.98 -13.74
N TYR A 224 3.53 2.66 -13.59
CA TYR A 224 3.60 2.01 -12.29
C TYR A 224 4.92 2.27 -11.58
N THR A 225 4.84 2.55 -10.31
CA THR A 225 5.94 2.40 -9.34
C THR A 225 5.87 1.01 -8.72
N GLU A 226 6.87 0.59 -7.95
CA GLU A 226 6.77 -0.68 -7.19
C GLU A 226 5.52 -0.67 -6.29
N ALA A 227 5.28 0.43 -5.58
CA ALA A 227 4.12 0.58 -4.71
C ALA A 227 2.79 0.43 -5.45
N SER A 228 2.61 1.17 -6.56
CA SER A 228 1.36 1.10 -7.32
C SER A 228 1.19 -0.22 -8.06
N LEU A 229 2.28 -0.91 -8.42
CA LEU A 229 2.23 -2.24 -9.01
C LEU A 229 1.81 -3.30 -7.98
N VAL A 230 2.41 -3.29 -6.77
CA VAL A 230 1.98 -4.19 -5.67
C VAL A 230 0.49 -4.00 -5.37
N LYS A 231 0.05 -2.74 -5.27
CA LYS A 231 -1.36 -2.43 -5.06
C LYS A 231 -2.24 -3.00 -6.18
N LYS A 232 -1.82 -2.86 -7.44
CA LYS A 232 -2.58 -3.37 -8.59
C LYS A 232 -2.64 -4.89 -8.62
N LEU A 233 -1.54 -5.58 -8.31
CA LEU A 233 -1.49 -7.04 -8.19
C LEU A 233 -2.46 -7.53 -7.12
N GLU A 234 -2.45 -6.90 -5.94
CA GLU A 234 -3.38 -7.23 -4.85
C GLU A 234 -4.85 -7.01 -5.24
N GLU A 235 -5.16 -5.88 -5.89
CA GLU A 235 -6.51 -5.56 -6.39
C GLU A 235 -7.03 -6.60 -7.40
N LEU A 236 -6.14 -7.15 -8.22
CA LEU A 236 -6.45 -8.16 -9.22
C LEU A 236 -6.44 -9.59 -8.66
N GLY A 237 -6.00 -9.80 -7.42
CA GLY A 237 -5.83 -11.14 -6.84
C GLY A 237 -4.64 -11.92 -7.40
N ILE A 238 -3.69 -11.24 -8.03
CA ILE A 238 -2.49 -11.81 -8.63
C ILE A 238 -1.34 -11.75 -7.62
N GLY A 239 -0.74 -12.90 -7.34
CA GLY A 239 0.32 -13.03 -6.35
C GLY A 239 -0.22 -13.14 -4.91
N ARG A 240 0.70 -13.42 -4.00
CA ARG A 240 0.45 -13.60 -2.56
C ARG A 240 1.56 -12.88 -1.77
N PRO A 241 1.46 -12.74 -0.46
CA PRO A 241 2.49 -12.11 0.38
C PRO A 241 3.92 -12.65 0.14
N SER A 242 4.04 -13.90 -0.27
CA SER A 242 5.33 -14.53 -0.58
C SER A 242 5.88 -14.19 -1.97
N THR A 243 5.08 -13.72 -2.92
CA THR A 243 5.44 -13.62 -4.35
C THR A 243 5.54 -12.20 -4.89
N TYR A 244 4.92 -11.18 -4.29
CA TYR A 244 4.94 -9.81 -4.81
C TYR A 244 6.37 -9.31 -5.13
N ALA A 245 7.28 -9.45 -4.17
CA ALA A 245 8.65 -8.99 -4.35
C ALA A 245 9.40 -9.76 -5.46
N SER A 246 9.15 -11.07 -5.60
CA SER A 246 9.77 -11.90 -6.64
C SER A 246 9.21 -11.59 -8.03
N ILE A 247 7.91 -11.32 -8.17
CA ILE A 247 7.30 -10.89 -9.42
C ILE A 247 7.99 -9.62 -9.92
N ILE A 248 8.08 -8.60 -9.07
CA ILE A 248 8.72 -7.32 -9.43
C ILE A 248 10.19 -7.52 -9.79
N LYS A 249 10.91 -8.34 -9.01
CA LYS A 249 12.31 -8.64 -9.27
C LYS A 249 12.51 -9.31 -10.64
N VAL A 250 11.68 -10.30 -10.98
CA VAL A 250 11.76 -11.02 -12.27
C VAL A 250 11.55 -10.07 -13.45
N LEU A 251 10.64 -9.11 -13.37
CA LEU A 251 10.42 -8.13 -14.44
C LEU A 251 11.70 -7.34 -14.75
N GLN A 252 12.49 -6.99 -13.74
CA GLN A 252 13.74 -6.26 -13.89
C GLN A 252 14.90 -7.17 -14.28
N ASP A 253 15.07 -8.34 -13.61
CA ASP A 253 16.17 -9.27 -13.87
C ASP A 253 16.14 -9.84 -15.32
N ARG A 254 14.96 -9.90 -15.92
CA ARG A 254 14.76 -10.35 -17.30
C ARG A 254 14.77 -9.23 -18.33
N ASP A 255 15.03 -8.01 -17.94
CA ASP A 255 14.98 -6.82 -18.79
C ASP A 255 13.61 -6.64 -19.48
N TYR A 256 12.52 -7.03 -18.83
CA TYR A 256 11.18 -6.78 -19.35
C TYR A 256 10.76 -5.33 -19.14
N VAL A 257 11.27 -4.73 -18.09
CA VAL A 257 11.06 -3.33 -17.73
C VAL A 257 12.37 -2.68 -17.28
N ILE A 258 12.47 -1.38 -17.50
CA ILE A 258 13.54 -0.53 -16.96
C ILE A 258 12.91 0.38 -15.91
N LEU A 259 13.58 0.52 -14.76
CA LEU A 259 13.18 1.45 -13.71
C LEU A 259 13.82 2.82 -13.99
N ASP A 260 13.03 3.79 -14.39
CA ASP A 260 13.45 5.20 -14.55
C ASP A 260 12.65 6.06 -13.59
N LYS A 261 13.35 6.87 -12.78
CA LYS A 261 12.75 7.76 -11.76
C LYS A 261 11.68 7.06 -10.91
N LYS A 262 12.00 5.84 -10.45
CA LYS A 262 11.11 4.95 -9.68
C LYS A 262 9.87 4.43 -10.44
N ARG A 263 9.80 4.57 -11.77
CA ARG A 263 8.69 4.13 -12.61
C ARG A 263 9.13 3.04 -13.58
N PHE A 264 8.30 2.04 -13.75
CA PHE A 264 8.55 0.97 -14.71
C PHE A 264 8.21 1.42 -16.13
N ASN A 265 9.20 1.35 -17.00
CA ASN A 265 9.04 1.56 -18.43
C ASN A 265 9.22 0.22 -19.15
N PRO A 266 8.26 -0.21 -20.00
CA PRO A 266 8.43 -1.43 -20.78
C PRO A 266 9.67 -1.36 -21.68
N HIS A 267 10.51 -2.38 -21.60
CA HIS A 267 11.64 -2.57 -22.49
C HIS A 267 11.24 -3.36 -23.73
N ASP A 268 12.01 -3.31 -24.81
CA ASP A 268 11.67 -3.99 -26.06
C ASP A 268 11.51 -5.51 -25.89
N ARG A 269 12.38 -6.14 -25.09
CA ARG A 269 12.23 -7.55 -24.73
C ARG A 269 10.88 -7.86 -24.08
N GLY A 270 10.45 -7.01 -23.14
CA GLY A 270 9.15 -7.16 -22.49
C GLY A 270 7.98 -7.01 -23.44
N ARG A 271 8.07 -6.05 -24.37
CA ARG A 271 7.06 -5.84 -25.41
C ARG A 271 6.93 -7.04 -26.34
N ILE A 272 8.07 -7.54 -26.84
CA ILE A 272 8.11 -8.72 -27.73
C ILE A 272 7.50 -9.94 -27.03
N VAL A 273 7.90 -10.20 -25.78
CA VAL A 273 7.38 -11.33 -25.00
C VAL A 273 5.87 -11.17 -24.76
N SER A 274 5.39 -9.96 -24.43
CA SER A 274 3.95 -9.72 -24.23
C SER A 274 3.16 -9.99 -25.51
N ILE A 275 3.58 -9.44 -26.66
CA ILE A 275 2.91 -9.66 -27.95
C ILE A 275 2.90 -11.15 -28.32
N PHE A 276 4.02 -11.85 -28.14
CA PHE A 276 4.11 -13.29 -28.38
C PHE A 276 3.12 -14.08 -27.51
N LEU A 277 3.08 -13.80 -26.23
CA LEU A 277 2.20 -14.50 -25.30
C LEU A 277 0.72 -14.17 -25.55
N GLU A 278 0.39 -12.92 -25.82
CA GLU A 278 -0.97 -12.50 -26.19
C GLU A 278 -1.45 -13.19 -27.48
N LYS A 279 -0.55 -13.42 -28.43
CA LYS A 279 -0.89 -14.07 -29.70
C LYS A 279 -1.08 -15.57 -29.56
N TYR A 280 -0.17 -16.26 -28.87
CA TYR A 280 -0.11 -17.71 -28.85
C TYR A 280 -0.61 -18.34 -27.55
N PHE A 281 -0.67 -17.59 -26.48
CA PHE A 281 -1.00 -18.05 -25.14
C PHE A 281 -1.97 -17.10 -24.41
N ASN A 282 -2.87 -16.45 -25.16
CA ASN A 282 -3.70 -15.36 -24.65
C ASN A 282 -4.36 -15.69 -23.30
N GLN A 283 -5.03 -16.84 -23.21
CA GLN A 283 -5.74 -17.24 -21.99
C GLN A 283 -4.85 -17.32 -20.73
N TYR A 284 -3.52 -17.52 -20.89
CA TYR A 284 -2.57 -17.65 -19.76
C TYR A 284 -1.96 -16.31 -19.33
N VAL A 285 -2.17 -15.26 -20.11
CA VAL A 285 -1.67 -13.91 -19.79
C VAL A 285 -2.79 -12.95 -19.37
N GLU A 286 -4.04 -13.41 -19.40
CA GLU A 286 -5.16 -12.67 -18.86
C GLU A 286 -5.09 -12.61 -17.34
N TYR A 287 -5.48 -11.47 -16.78
CA TYR A 287 -5.42 -11.25 -15.32
C TYR A 287 -6.29 -12.25 -14.56
N ASP A 288 -7.48 -12.54 -15.08
CA ASP A 288 -8.44 -13.46 -14.47
C ASP A 288 -7.88 -14.87 -14.38
N PHE A 289 -7.16 -15.35 -15.40
CA PHE A 289 -6.56 -16.68 -15.38
C PHE A 289 -5.59 -16.85 -14.21
N THR A 290 -4.69 -15.89 -14.00
CA THR A 290 -3.71 -15.98 -12.91
C THR A 290 -4.42 -15.87 -11.56
N ALA A 291 -5.39 -14.97 -11.41
CA ALA A 291 -6.18 -14.83 -10.19
C ALA A 291 -6.97 -16.10 -9.85
N ASP A 292 -7.58 -16.73 -10.87
CA ASP A 292 -8.33 -17.98 -10.68
C ASP A 292 -7.42 -19.15 -10.30
N LEU A 293 -6.23 -19.24 -10.91
CA LEU A 293 -5.25 -20.25 -10.55
C LEU A 293 -4.77 -20.09 -9.12
N GLU A 294 -4.48 -18.86 -8.67
CA GLU A 294 -4.14 -18.56 -7.28
C GLU A 294 -5.26 -18.96 -6.30
N ASN A 295 -6.52 -18.70 -6.67
CA ASN A 295 -7.68 -19.13 -5.88
C ASN A 295 -7.81 -20.66 -5.82
N GLN A 296 -7.58 -21.37 -6.93
CA GLN A 296 -7.57 -22.83 -6.94
C GLN A 296 -6.45 -23.41 -6.07
N LEU A 297 -5.28 -22.77 -6.01
CA LEU A 297 -4.19 -23.18 -5.12
C LEU A 297 -4.59 -23.00 -3.65
N ASP A 298 -5.31 -21.93 -3.31
CA ASP A 298 -5.85 -21.74 -1.96
C ASP A 298 -6.89 -22.83 -1.62
N GLU A 299 -7.78 -23.17 -2.56
CA GLU A 299 -8.76 -24.25 -2.37
C GLU A 299 -8.12 -25.63 -2.22
N ILE A 300 -7.00 -25.89 -2.91
CA ILE A 300 -6.19 -27.11 -2.72
C ILE A 300 -5.62 -27.12 -1.31
N SER A 301 -5.07 -26.00 -0.83
CA SER A 301 -4.54 -25.87 0.52
C SER A 301 -5.60 -26.13 1.61
N ASP A 302 -6.83 -25.71 1.34
CA ASP A 302 -7.99 -25.94 2.21
C ASP A 302 -8.55 -27.38 2.11
N GLY A 303 -8.00 -28.22 1.23
CA GLY A 303 -8.50 -29.59 1.00
C GLY A 303 -9.84 -29.65 0.25
N LYS A 304 -10.26 -28.56 -0.41
CA LYS A 304 -11.53 -28.49 -1.17
C LYS A 304 -11.40 -28.93 -2.61
N LEU A 305 -10.17 -28.96 -3.15
CA LEU A 305 -9.89 -29.25 -4.55
C LEU A 305 -8.70 -30.21 -4.67
N ASP A 306 -8.77 -31.18 -5.61
CA ASP A 306 -7.64 -32.06 -5.90
C ASP A 306 -6.62 -31.40 -6.82
N TRP A 307 -5.39 -31.24 -6.36
CA TRP A 307 -4.30 -30.64 -7.13
C TRP A 307 -4.00 -31.36 -8.46
N LYS A 308 -4.22 -32.69 -8.52
CA LYS A 308 -3.99 -33.47 -9.75
C LYS A 308 -5.02 -33.13 -10.82
N GLU A 309 -6.25 -32.85 -10.41
CA GLU A 309 -7.31 -32.42 -11.33
C GLU A 309 -7.00 -31.04 -11.90
N VAL A 310 -6.60 -30.10 -11.08
CA VAL A 310 -6.18 -28.76 -11.52
C VAL A 310 -5.03 -28.85 -12.50
N LEU A 311 -3.99 -29.64 -12.21
CA LEU A 311 -2.85 -29.83 -13.13
C LEU A 311 -3.24 -30.52 -14.44
N ARG A 312 -4.13 -31.51 -14.42
CA ARG A 312 -4.60 -32.18 -15.67
C ARG A 312 -5.36 -31.20 -16.55
N ASN A 313 -6.22 -30.39 -15.97
CA ASN A 313 -7.01 -29.39 -16.70
C ASN A 313 -6.10 -28.32 -17.30
N PHE A 314 -5.16 -27.79 -16.51
CA PHE A 314 -4.15 -26.85 -17.00
C PHE A 314 -3.33 -27.45 -18.15
N TRP A 315 -2.77 -28.65 -17.94
CA TRP A 315 -1.86 -29.28 -18.91
C TRP A 315 -2.53 -29.60 -20.24
N LYS A 316 -3.78 -30.04 -20.22
CA LYS A 316 -4.53 -30.40 -21.44
C LYS A 316 -4.60 -29.26 -22.44
N THR A 317 -4.92 -28.07 -22.00
CA THR A 317 -5.05 -26.87 -22.84
C THR A 317 -3.68 -26.29 -23.18
N PHE A 318 -2.79 -26.22 -22.19
CA PHE A 318 -1.45 -25.64 -22.32
C PHE A 318 -0.60 -26.48 -23.33
N LYS A 319 -0.60 -27.81 -23.17
CA LYS A 319 0.13 -28.70 -24.10
C LYS A 319 -0.32 -28.52 -25.54
N LYS A 320 -1.62 -28.40 -25.78
CA LYS A 320 -2.13 -28.17 -27.13
C LYS A 320 -1.55 -26.90 -27.77
N LEU A 321 -1.54 -25.79 -27.02
CA LEU A 321 -0.95 -24.53 -27.52
C LEU A 321 0.56 -24.63 -27.72
N CYS A 322 1.26 -25.37 -26.86
CA CYS A 322 2.68 -25.67 -27.09
C CYS A 322 2.88 -26.46 -28.39
N ASP A 323 2.12 -27.53 -28.60
CA ASP A 323 2.21 -28.38 -29.79
C ASP A 323 1.88 -27.58 -31.08
N ASP A 324 0.89 -26.68 -31.01
CA ASP A 324 0.50 -25.79 -32.13
C ASP A 324 1.58 -24.72 -32.43
N THR A 325 2.45 -24.43 -31.44
CA THR A 325 3.51 -23.41 -31.56
C THR A 325 4.86 -24.02 -31.96
N VAL A 326 5.13 -25.27 -31.56
CA VAL A 326 6.36 -26.04 -31.82
C VAL A 326 6.50 -26.30 -33.32
N GLY A 327 6.71 -25.81 -34.20
CA GLY A 327 6.85 -26.06 -35.66
C GLY A 327 6.80 -24.79 -36.49
N LYS A 328 6.51 -23.68 -35.81
CA LYS A 328 6.53 -22.37 -36.46
C LYS A 328 7.97 -21.92 -36.69
N SER A 329 8.24 -21.39 -37.86
CA SER A 329 9.54 -20.82 -38.16
C SER A 329 9.73 -19.49 -37.40
N ASN A 330 10.98 -19.12 -37.12
CA ASN A 330 11.28 -17.80 -36.50
C ASN A 330 10.68 -16.63 -37.31
N ARG A 331 10.59 -16.79 -38.64
CA ARG A 331 10.03 -15.78 -39.52
C ARG A 331 8.53 -15.60 -39.33
N GLU A 332 7.78 -16.72 -39.26
CA GLU A 332 6.33 -16.68 -38.97
C GLU A 332 6.02 -16.08 -37.62
N VAL A 333 6.91 -16.26 -36.64
CA VAL A 333 6.77 -15.63 -35.33
C VAL A 333 7.08 -14.14 -35.41
N ILE A 334 8.16 -13.76 -36.10
CA ILE A 334 8.59 -12.34 -36.23
C ILE A 334 7.59 -11.53 -37.06
N ASP A 335 7.02 -12.10 -38.11
CA ASP A 335 6.04 -11.42 -38.99
C ASP A 335 4.71 -11.10 -38.27
N VAL A 336 4.51 -11.65 -37.06
CA VAL A 336 3.34 -11.44 -36.19
C VAL A 336 3.62 -10.47 -35.09
N LEU A 337 4.90 -10.26 -34.73
CA LEU A 337 5.37 -9.34 -33.71
C LEU A 337 5.56 -7.94 -34.25
#